data_7e28c0a420e42d0f85ccb1e4fe68b0e1
#
_entry.id   7e28c0a420e42d0f85ccb1e4fe68b0e1
#
_cell.length_a   1.000
_cell.length_b   1.000
_cell.length_c   1.000
_cell.angle_alpha   90.00
_cell.angle_beta   90.00
_cell.angle_gamma   90.00
#
_symmetry.space_group_name_H-M   'P 1'
#
loop_
_entity.id
_entity.type
_entity.pdbx_description
1 polymer ?
#
loop_
_entity_poly.entity_id
_entity_poly.type
_entity_poly.pdbx_seq_one_letter_code
_entity_poly.pdbx_strand_id
1 'polypeptide(L)'
;MIKVLVAGLIGTVAGVVVMIVVIVLGGSTTEGSTSVGVGALPLSTASLSTGTSTPTSTPTPPPASSGGSTGGSTSGAAGDPANGKTIFTGSAGCGGCHALAAAGTTGAVGPALDNLSGSAQKAGQPLDAFIKTSIVDPSAFVAEGYPDGVMPTNFGSTLSASDIDDLVAFISASQK
;
A
#
# COMPACT_ATOMS: atom_id res chain seq x y z
N MET A 1 -28.61 -20.66 38.04
CA MET A 1 -27.38 -20.72 37.23
C MET A 1 -26.79 -19.33 36.86
N ILE A 2 -27.55 -18.23 36.91
CA ILE A 2 -27.08 -16.87 36.54
C ILE A 2 -26.11 -16.27 37.54
N LYS A 3 -26.19 -16.62 38.83
CA LYS A 3 -25.35 -16.03 39.90
C LYS A 3 -23.86 -16.43 39.84
N VAL A 4 -23.52 -17.56 39.23
CA VAL A 4 -22.12 -18.02 39.12
C VAL A 4 -21.38 -17.34 37.96
N LEU A 5 -22.09 -16.94 36.90
CA LEU A 5 -21.52 -16.27 35.72
C LEU A 5 -21.10 -14.82 36.03
N VAL A 6 -21.80 -14.11 36.92
CA VAL A 6 -21.50 -12.71 37.28
C VAL A 6 -20.25 -12.60 38.14
N ALA A 7 -19.99 -13.58 39.03
CA ALA A 7 -18.80 -13.57 39.88
C ALA A 7 -17.48 -13.78 39.09
N GLY A 8 -17.50 -14.53 37.99
CA GLY A 8 -16.33 -14.75 37.13
C GLY A 8 -15.94 -13.51 36.31
N LEU A 9 -16.91 -12.69 35.91
CA LEU A 9 -16.65 -11.51 35.07
C LEU A 9 -16.00 -10.37 35.85
N ILE A 10 -16.33 -10.21 37.13
CA ILE A 10 -15.78 -9.15 37.99
C ILE A 10 -14.31 -9.41 38.32
N GLY A 11 -13.92 -10.66 38.50
CA GLY A 11 -12.53 -11.02 38.81
C GLY A 11 -11.53 -10.72 37.69
N THR A 12 -11.93 -10.93 36.42
CA THR A 12 -11.06 -10.69 35.26
C THR A 12 -10.84 -9.20 34.97
N VAL A 13 -11.83 -8.35 35.20
CA VAL A 13 -11.71 -6.90 34.99
C VAL A 13 -10.78 -6.27 36.02
N ALA A 14 -10.83 -6.69 37.28
CA ALA A 14 -9.95 -6.18 38.35
C ALA A 14 -8.48 -6.53 38.08
N GLY A 15 -8.19 -7.72 37.57
CA GLY A 15 -6.82 -8.14 37.25
C GLY A 15 -6.18 -7.33 36.13
N VAL A 16 -6.94 -7.01 35.07
CA VAL A 16 -6.47 -6.21 33.94
C VAL A 16 -6.16 -4.76 34.36
N VAL A 17 -7.00 -4.15 35.19
CA VAL A 17 -6.80 -2.76 35.66
C VAL A 17 -5.53 -2.65 36.51
N VAL A 18 -5.26 -3.61 37.40
CA VAL A 18 -4.02 -3.61 38.22
C VAL A 18 -2.78 -3.75 37.35
N MET A 19 -2.82 -4.57 36.31
CA MET A 19 -1.68 -4.75 35.39
C MET A 19 -1.39 -3.48 34.59
N ILE A 20 -2.41 -2.77 34.13
CA ILE A 20 -2.24 -1.50 33.39
C ILE A 20 -1.65 -0.42 34.31
N VAL A 21 -2.09 -0.32 35.55
CA VAL A 21 -1.56 0.68 36.50
C VAL A 21 -0.08 0.44 36.84
N VAL A 22 0.36 -0.81 36.94
CA VAL A 22 1.78 -1.14 37.19
C VAL A 22 2.67 -0.76 35.99
N ILE A 23 2.17 -0.91 34.74
CA ILE A 23 2.92 -0.54 33.53
C ILE A 23 3.07 0.98 33.40
N VAL A 24 2.02 1.76 33.79
CA VAL A 24 2.03 3.23 33.67
C VAL A 24 2.91 3.89 34.75
N LEU A 25 3.02 3.30 35.95
CA LEU A 25 3.81 3.87 37.06
C LEU A 25 5.26 3.41 37.08
N GLY A 26 5.66 2.37 36.33
CA GLY A 26 7.01 1.78 36.32
C GLY A 26 7.98 2.38 35.27
N GLY A 27 7.54 3.31 34.43
CA GLY A 27 8.34 3.86 33.33
C GLY A 27 8.99 5.20 33.65
N SER A 28 10.04 5.19 34.50
CA SER A 28 10.85 6.39 34.70
C SER A 28 12.32 6.13 34.38
N THR A 29 12.86 6.97 33.51
CA THR A 29 14.25 7.43 33.36
C THR A 29 15.33 6.45 32.90
N THR A 30 15.81 6.70 31.67
CA THR A 30 17.27 6.76 31.44
C THR A 30 17.52 7.81 30.35
N GLU A 31 17.91 9.00 30.78
CA GLU A 31 18.55 10.00 29.92
C GLU A 31 19.95 9.51 29.58
N GLY A 32 20.17 9.15 28.33
CA GLY A 32 21.48 8.92 27.74
C GLY A 32 21.86 10.09 26.85
N SER A 33 22.50 11.10 27.44
CA SER A 33 23.13 12.22 26.74
C SER A 33 24.34 11.68 25.97
N THR A 34 24.27 11.60 24.62
CA THR A 34 25.44 11.36 23.79
C THR A 34 25.64 12.58 22.87
N SER A 35 26.57 13.41 23.34
CA SER A 35 27.16 14.51 22.59
C SER A 35 27.90 13.95 21.36
N VAL A 36 27.44 14.25 20.15
CA VAL A 36 28.15 13.95 18.90
C VAL A 36 28.74 15.22 18.34
N GLY A 37 30.06 15.21 18.27
CA GLY A 37 30.90 16.30 17.80
C GLY A 37 30.61 16.71 16.36
N VAL A 38 30.62 18.03 16.17
CA VAL A 38 30.57 18.70 14.87
C VAL A 38 31.89 18.45 14.15
N GLY A 39 31.90 17.53 13.19
CA GLY A 39 32.98 17.35 12.24
C GLY A 39 32.78 18.26 11.04
N ALA A 40 33.67 19.25 10.90
CA ALA A 40 33.74 20.13 9.75
C ALA A 40 34.04 19.35 8.47
N LEU A 41 33.22 19.52 7.41
CA LEU A 41 33.49 19.01 6.08
C LEU A 41 34.27 20.02 5.26
N PRO A 42 35.34 19.63 4.57
CA PRO A 42 36.05 20.53 3.67
C PRO A 42 35.27 20.78 2.38
N LEU A 43 35.18 22.06 2.01
CA LEU A 43 34.71 22.51 0.71
C LEU A 43 35.66 21.97 -0.38
N SER A 44 35.16 21.11 -1.25
CA SER A 44 35.88 20.76 -2.49
C SER A 44 35.26 21.57 -3.63
N THR A 45 36.01 22.57 -4.04
CA THR A 45 35.80 23.29 -5.30
C THR A 45 36.32 22.42 -6.45
N ALA A 46 35.47 22.00 -7.33
CA ALA A 46 35.87 21.38 -8.59
C ALA A 46 35.06 21.97 -9.75
N SER A 47 35.73 22.79 -10.48
CA SER A 47 35.90 22.90 -11.94
C SER A 47 34.68 22.68 -12.83
N LEU A 48 34.29 23.82 -13.43
CA LEU A 48 33.58 23.83 -14.73
C LEU A 48 34.43 23.13 -15.78
N SER A 49 33.87 22.15 -16.44
CA SER A 49 34.33 21.63 -17.74
C SER A 49 33.22 21.86 -18.75
N THR A 50 33.41 22.89 -19.57
CA THR A 50 32.68 23.16 -20.80
C THR A 50 33.05 22.06 -21.81
N GLY A 51 32.08 21.20 -22.14
CA GLY A 51 32.22 20.17 -23.18
C GLY A 51 31.03 20.24 -24.12
N THR A 52 31.17 21.02 -25.17
CA THR A 52 30.36 20.98 -26.39
C THR A 52 30.54 19.66 -27.09
N SER A 53 29.47 18.90 -27.29
CA SER A 53 29.37 17.89 -28.38
C SER A 53 27.91 17.53 -28.66
N THR A 54 27.40 18.06 -29.72
CA THR A 54 26.34 17.44 -30.55
C THR A 54 26.95 16.23 -31.24
N PRO A 55 26.31 15.07 -31.32
CA PRO A 55 25.45 14.82 -32.48
C PRO A 55 24.18 13.98 -32.19
N THR A 56 23.13 14.39 -32.86
CA THR A 56 22.08 13.63 -33.48
C THR A 56 22.35 12.12 -33.63
N SER A 57 21.51 11.31 -32.97
CA SER A 57 21.13 9.99 -33.45
C SER A 57 19.73 9.69 -33.01
N THR A 58 18.80 9.73 -33.97
CA THR A 58 17.43 9.22 -33.93
C THR A 58 17.46 7.73 -33.61
N PRO A 59 16.85 7.23 -32.52
CA PRO A 59 16.59 5.82 -32.40
C PRO A 59 15.33 5.44 -33.18
N THR A 60 15.53 4.56 -34.16
CA THR A 60 14.48 3.80 -34.85
C THR A 60 13.64 3.03 -33.82
N PRO A 61 12.30 3.07 -33.87
CA PRO A 61 11.48 2.23 -33.02
C PRO A 61 11.61 0.76 -33.41
N PRO A 62 11.73 -0.17 -32.41
CA PRO A 62 11.71 -1.59 -32.70
C PRO A 62 10.33 -2.06 -33.18
N PRO A 63 10.27 -3.13 -34.00
CA PRO A 63 9.02 -3.61 -34.60
C PRO A 63 8.09 -4.17 -33.53
N ALA A 64 6.81 -3.82 -33.64
CA ALA A 64 5.72 -4.34 -32.84
C ALA A 64 5.64 -5.88 -32.99
N SER A 65 5.95 -6.61 -31.91
CA SER A 65 5.60 -8.03 -31.82
C SER A 65 4.12 -8.16 -31.52
N SER A 66 3.34 -8.46 -32.55
CA SER A 66 1.98 -8.96 -32.45
C SER A 66 2.00 -10.36 -31.85
N GLY A 67 1.90 -10.44 -30.52
CA GLY A 67 1.62 -11.68 -29.79
C GLY A 67 0.14 -11.69 -29.39
N GLY A 68 -0.74 -12.25 -30.26
CA GLY A 68 -2.12 -12.50 -29.94
C GLY A 68 -2.23 -13.49 -28.78
N SER A 69 -2.79 -13.08 -27.67
CA SER A 69 -3.28 -13.96 -26.62
C SER A 69 -4.79 -13.80 -26.54
N THR A 70 -5.50 -14.75 -27.14
CA THR A 70 -6.93 -14.96 -26.97
C THR A 70 -7.16 -15.54 -25.58
N GLY A 71 -7.55 -14.71 -24.62
CA GLY A 71 -8.00 -15.10 -23.28
C GLY A 71 -9.25 -14.31 -22.91
N GLY A 72 -10.34 -15.03 -22.69
CA GLY A 72 -11.72 -14.61 -22.49
C GLY A 72 -11.95 -13.29 -21.76
N SER A 73 -12.65 -12.40 -22.40
CA SER A 73 -13.22 -11.18 -21.82
C SER A 73 -14.34 -11.55 -20.84
N THR A 74 -14.05 -11.45 -19.57
CA THR A 74 -15.08 -11.13 -18.57
C THR A 74 -15.08 -9.62 -18.41
N SER A 75 -16.25 -8.99 -18.56
CA SER A 75 -16.50 -7.54 -18.44
C SER A 75 -15.94 -7.00 -17.13
N GLY A 76 -14.78 -6.38 -17.19
CA GLY A 76 -14.06 -5.72 -16.13
C GLY A 76 -13.11 -4.69 -16.74
N ALA A 77 -12.30 -4.03 -15.98
CA ALA A 77 -11.35 -3.03 -16.42
C ALA A 77 -10.58 -3.44 -17.70
N ALA A 78 -10.35 -2.49 -18.61
CA ALA A 78 -9.64 -2.70 -19.87
C ALA A 78 -8.14 -2.94 -19.71
N GLY A 79 -7.65 -3.37 -18.51
CA GLY A 79 -6.25 -3.58 -18.17
C GLY A 79 -5.78 -5.04 -18.29
N ASP A 80 -4.46 -5.24 -18.26
CA ASP A 80 -3.79 -6.54 -18.22
C ASP A 80 -3.53 -6.99 -16.78
N PRO A 81 -4.21 -8.04 -16.26
CA PRO A 81 -3.99 -8.50 -14.89
C PRO A 81 -2.60 -9.10 -14.63
N ALA A 82 -1.88 -9.60 -15.64
CA ALA A 82 -0.53 -10.10 -15.45
C ALA A 82 0.46 -8.94 -15.24
N ASN A 83 0.31 -7.86 -16.01
CA ASN A 83 1.07 -6.64 -15.79
C ASN A 83 0.68 -5.99 -14.44
N GLY A 84 -0.62 -5.94 -14.11
CA GLY A 84 -1.11 -5.44 -12.83
C GLY A 84 -0.49 -6.16 -11.62
N LYS A 85 -0.33 -7.49 -11.70
CA LYS A 85 0.39 -8.26 -10.66
C LYS A 85 1.85 -7.81 -10.53
N THR A 86 2.52 -7.58 -11.65
CA THR A 86 3.92 -7.13 -11.66
C THR A 86 4.06 -5.74 -11.02
N ILE A 87 3.15 -4.82 -11.35
CA ILE A 87 3.10 -3.47 -10.77
C ILE A 87 2.81 -3.55 -9.25
N PHE A 88 1.83 -4.38 -8.85
CA PHE A 88 1.40 -4.56 -7.46
C PHE A 88 2.54 -5.02 -6.55
N THR A 89 3.33 -6.00 -7.00
CA THR A 89 4.44 -6.58 -6.23
C THR A 89 5.75 -5.82 -6.41
N GLY A 90 5.87 -5.03 -7.47
CA GLY A 90 7.10 -4.32 -7.87
C GLY A 90 7.01 -2.82 -7.67
N SER A 91 6.82 -2.07 -8.76
CA SER A 91 7.01 -0.61 -8.80
C SER A 91 6.04 0.18 -7.91
N ALA A 92 4.80 -0.27 -7.75
CA ALA A 92 3.84 0.38 -6.87
C ALA A 92 3.97 -0.04 -5.40
N GLY A 93 4.61 -1.19 -5.10
CA GLY A 93 4.88 -1.64 -3.74
C GLY A 93 3.65 -1.97 -2.89
N CYS A 94 2.48 -2.17 -3.51
CA CYS A 94 1.20 -2.38 -2.81
C CYS A 94 1.25 -3.56 -1.83
N GLY A 95 1.96 -4.63 -2.22
CA GLY A 95 2.11 -5.86 -1.43
C GLY A 95 2.88 -5.69 -0.12
N GLY A 96 3.61 -4.59 0.05
CA GLY A 96 4.27 -4.25 1.31
C GLY A 96 3.28 -3.89 2.42
N CYS A 97 2.14 -3.34 2.05
CA CYS A 97 1.10 -2.91 2.98
C CYS A 97 -0.15 -3.78 2.95
N HIS A 98 -0.50 -4.36 1.79
CA HIS A 98 -1.72 -5.13 1.59
C HIS A 98 -1.46 -6.63 1.42
N ALA A 99 -2.27 -7.44 2.08
CA ALA A 99 -2.37 -8.86 1.80
C ALA A 99 -3.25 -9.08 0.56
N LEU A 100 -2.77 -9.91 -0.37
CA LEU A 100 -3.54 -10.41 -1.52
C LEU A 100 -2.99 -11.78 -1.90
N ALA A 101 -3.79 -12.84 -1.76
CA ALA A 101 -3.37 -14.22 -1.97
C ALA A 101 -2.87 -14.47 -3.40
N ALA A 102 -3.53 -13.88 -4.41
CA ALA A 102 -3.12 -13.98 -5.82
C ALA A 102 -1.75 -13.35 -6.11
N ALA A 103 -1.34 -12.36 -5.31
CA ALA A 103 -0.01 -11.75 -5.36
C ALA A 103 1.02 -12.51 -4.52
N GLY A 104 0.59 -13.37 -3.59
CA GLY A 104 1.46 -14.00 -2.60
C GLY A 104 1.93 -13.04 -1.50
N THR A 105 1.20 -11.96 -1.24
CA THR A 105 1.58 -10.94 -0.26
C THR A 105 0.79 -11.08 1.04
N THR A 106 1.41 -10.66 2.15
CA THR A 106 0.87 -10.79 3.51
C THR A 106 0.96 -9.48 4.30
N GLY A 107 1.04 -8.34 3.61
CA GLY A 107 1.08 -7.02 4.25
C GLY A 107 -0.13 -6.80 5.16
N ALA A 108 0.10 -6.21 6.34
CA ALA A 108 -0.92 -6.01 7.37
C ALA A 108 -1.09 -4.54 7.78
N VAL A 109 -0.46 -3.62 7.07
CA VAL A 109 -0.57 -2.17 7.31
C VAL A 109 -1.89 -1.63 6.75
N GLY A 110 -2.30 -2.13 5.59
CA GLY A 110 -3.59 -1.86 4.95
C GLY A 110 -4.52 -3.09 5.02
N PRO A 111 -5.79 -2.93 4.63
CA PRO A 111 -6.75 -4.04 4.58
C PRO A 111 -6.33 -5.11 3.56
N ALA A 112 -6.74 -6.37 3.82
CA ALA A 112 -6.61 -7.44 2.84
C ALA A 112 -7.51 -7.16 1.63
N LEU A 113 -7.00 -7.46 0.43
CA LEU A 113 -7.67 -7.13 -0.84
C LEU A 113 -8.36 -8.34 -1.49
N ASP A 114 -8.43 -9.49 -0.82
CA ASP A 114 -9.06 -10.71 -1.35
C ASP A 114 -10.59 -10.66 -1.43
N ASN A 115 -11.25 -9.72 -0.74
CA ASN A 115 -12.71 -9.65 -0.65
C ASN A 115 -13.19 -8.19 -0.52
N LEU A 116 -13.21 -7.46 -1.61
CA LEU A 116 -13.55 -6.03 -1.64
C LEU A 116 -15.02 -5.76 -1.97
N SER A 117 -15.80 -6.79 -2.37
CA SER A 117 -17.21 -6.60 -2.79
C SER A 117 -18.06 -5.92 -1.72
N GLY A 118 -17.87 -6.29 -0.44
CA GLY A 118 -18.58 -5.66 0.67
C GLY A 118 -18.21 -4.19 0.87
N SER A 119 -16.94 -3.83 0.69
CA SER A 119 -16.45 -2.45 0.77
C SER A 119 -16.96 -1.61 -0.40
N ALA A 120 -16.94 -2.16 -1.62
CA ALA A 120 -17.48 -1.52 -2.81
C ALA A 120 -18.99 -1.21 -2.65
N GLN A 121 -19.76 -2.16 -2.11
CA GLN A 121 -21.19 -1.95 -1.80
C GLN A 121 -21.40 -0.85 -0.77
N LYS A 122 -20.62 -0.81 0.31
CA LYS A 122 -20.68 0.25 1.32
C LYS A 122 -20.35 1.63 0.72
N ALA A 123 -19.42 1.67 -0.22
CA ALA A 123 -19.06 2.89 -0.97
C ALA A 123 -20.07 3.25 -2.07
N GLY A 124 -21.06 2.40 -2.35
CA GLY A 124 -22.05 2.62 -3.41
C GLY A 124 -21.45 2.58 -4.82
N GLN A 125 -20.35 1.85 -5.03
CA GLN A 125 -19.62 1.80 -6.29
C GLN A 125 -19.55 0.37 -6.85
N PRO A 126 -19.51 0.22 -8.20
CA PRO A 126 -19.05 -1.01 -8.82
C PRO A 126 -17.61 -1.34 -8.38
N LEU A 127 -17.27 -2.63 -8.31
CA LEU A 127 -15.99 -3.09 -7.77
C LEU A 127 -14.77 -2.43 -8.42
N ASP A 128 -14.74 -2.40 -9.76
CA ASP A 128 -13.61 -1.81 -10.50
C ASP A 128 -13.45 -0.32 -10.24
N ALA A 129 -14.58 0.41 -10.20
CA ALA A 129 -14.58 1.84 -9.87
C ALA A 129 -14.12 2.08 -8.42
N PHE A 130 -14.55 1.23 -7.48
CA PHE A 130 -14.12 1.27 -6.09
C PHE A 130 -12.61 1.07 -5.95
N ILE A 131 -12.06 0.04 -6.63
CA ILE A 131 -10.61 -0.24 -6.60
C ILE A 131 -9.85 0.95 -7.20
N LYS A 132 -10.28 1.44 -8.37
CA LYS A 132 -9.66 2.60 -9.02
C LYS A 132 -9.67 3.83 -8.12
N THR A 133 -10.82 4.17 -7.53
CA THR A 133 -10.94 5.29 -6.59
C THR A 133 -10.02 5.11 -5.39
N SER A 134 -9.98 3.92 -4.80
CA SER A 134 -9.12 3.63 -3.65
C SER A 134 -7.61 3.75 -3.95
N ILE A 135 -7.19 3.55 -5.20
CA ILE A 135 -5.80 3.75 -5.63
C ILE A 135 -5.48 5.24 -5.80
N VAL A 136 -6.37 6.02 -6.47
CA VAL A 136 -6.08 7.42 -6.82
C VAL A 136 -6.47 8.42 -5.75
N ASP A 137 -7.46 8.08 -4.94
CA ASP A 137 -7.96 8.87 -3.79
C ASP A 137 -8.28 7.95 -2.61
N PRO A 138 -7.27 7.46 -1.90
CA PRO A 138 -7.46 6.49 -0.81
C PRO A 138 -8.27 7.02 0.37
N SER A 139 -8.37 8.34 0.54
CA SER A 139 -9.18 8.95 1.59
C SER A 139 -10.68 8.99 1.26
N ALA A 140 -11.07 8.73 0.01
CA ALA A 140 -12.48 8.66 -0.40
C ALA A 140 -13.23 7.51 0.30
N PHE A 141 -12.53 6.43 0.67
CA PHE A 141 -13.07 5.32 1.45
C PHE A 141 -11.98 4.70 2.34
N VAL A 142 -12.07 4.94 3.61
CA VAL A 142 -11.17 4.33 4.61
C VAL A 142 -11.85 3.10 5.21
N ALA A 143 -11.21 1.93 5.11
CA ALA A 143 -11.73 0.70 5.67
C ALA A 143 -11.79 0.77 7.21
N GLU A 144 -12.84 0.20 7.81
CA GLU A 144 -13.03 0.21 9.25
C GLU A 144 -11.83 -0.45 9.98
N GLY A 145 -11.33 0.20 11.01
CA GLY A 145 -10.17 -0.25 11.79
C GLY A 145 -8.82 0.21 11.23
N TYR A 146 -8.79 0.93 10.12
CA TYR A 146 -7.55 1.49 9.55
C TYR A 146 -7.53 3.01 9.65
N PRO A 147 -6.37 3.64 9.92
CA PRO A 147 -6.26 5.09 9.94
C PRO A 147 -6.23 5.68 8.53
N ASP A 148 -6.80 6.87 8.36
CA ASP A 148 -6.65 7.65 7.13
C ASP A 148 -5.22 8.19 6.97
N GLY A 149 -4.82 8.48 5.74
CA GLY A 149 -3.53 9.10 5.40
C GLY A 149 -2.32 8.18 5.46
N VAL A 150 -2.49 6.86 5.68
CA VAL A 150 -1.38 5.89 5.68
C VAL A 150 -1.06 5.41 4.26
N MET A 151 -2.07 5.21 3.41
CA MET A 151 -1.86 4.89 2.02
C MET A 151 -1.39 6.14 1.26
N PRO A 152 -0.32 6.06 0.45
CA PRO A 152 0.15 7.20 -0.34
C PRO A 152 -0.92 7.71 -1.31
N THR A 153 -1.06 9.04 -1.41
CA THR A 153 -2.07 9.70 -2.26
C THR A 153 -1.56 10.08 -3.65
N ASN A 154 -0.33 9.73 -3.98
CA ASN A 154 0.35 10.17 -5.20
C ASN A 154 0.30 9.16 -6.35
N PHE A 155 -0.35 8.01 -6.20
CA PHE A 155 -0.42 6.99 -7.25
C PHE A 155 -1.07 7.51 -8.55
N GLY A 156 -2.09 8.37 -8.45
CA GLY A 156 -2.71 9.00 -9.62
C GLY A 156 -1.78 9.89 -10.45
N SER A 157 -0.64 10.31 -9.88
CA SER A 157 0.37 11.13 -10.56
C SER A 157 1.67 10.39 -10.88
N THR A 158 1.94 9.27 -10.19
CA THR A 158 3.18 8.49 -10.36
C THR A 158 3.01 7.27 -11.25
N LEU A 159 1.79 6.73 -11.34
CA LEU A 159 1.44 5.64 -12.25
C LEU A 159 0.74 6.20 -13.49
N SER A 160 0.95 5.56 -14.64
CA SER A 160 0.17 5.88 -15.83
C SER A 160 -1.29 5.40 -15.70
N ALA A 161 -2.18 5.95 -16.50
CA ALA A 161 -3.58 5.50 -16.51
C ALA A 161 -3.71 4.01 -16.87
N SER A 162 -2.85 3.49 -17.77
CA SER A 162 -2.79 2.07 -18.10
C SER A 162 -2.30 1.22 -16.92
N ASP A 163 -1.29 1.67 -16.17
CA ASP A 163 -0.82 0.94 -14.98
C ASP A 163 -1.91 0.82 -13.92
N ILE A 164 -2.71 1.88 -13.75
CA ILE A 164 -3.85 1.87 -12.83
C ILE A 164 -4.93 0.91 -13.32
N ASP A 165 -5.24 0.90 -14.63
CA ASP A 165 -6.23 -0.01 -15.19
C ASP A 165 -5.76 -1.47 -15.10
N ASP A 166 -4.46 -1.75 -15.26
CA ASP A 166 -3.86 -3.06 -15.06
C ASP A 166 -3.94 -3.53 -13.60
N LEU A 167 -3.66 -2.64 -12.64
CA LEU A 167 -3.85 -2.90 -11.21
C LEU A 167 -5.30 -3.22 -10.88
N VAL A 168 -6.26 -2.45 -11.42
CA VAL A 168 -7.69 -2.69 -11.25
C VAL A 168 -8.06 -4.06 -11.79
N ALA A 169 -7.62 -4.40 -13.01
CA ALA A 169 -7.88 -5.70 -13.62
C ALA A 169 -7.32 -6.87 -12.79
N PHE A 170 -6.10 -6.74 -12.27
CA PHE A 170 -5.48 -7.75 -11.43
C PHE A 170 -6.23 -7.93 -10.10
N ILE A 171 -6.51 -6.85 -9.38
CA ILE A 171 -7.18 -6.90 -8.10
C ILE A 171 -8.61 -7.41 -8.25
N SER A 172 -9.36 -6.95 -9.27
CA SER A 172 -10.72 -7.42 -9.55
C SER A 172 -10.77 -8.92 -9.88
N ALA A 173 -9.83 -9.40 -10.72
CA ALA A 173 -9.74 -10.82 -11.06
C ALA A 173 -9.32 -11.71 -9.86
N SER A 174 -8.78 -11.11 -8.81
CA SER A 174 -8.28 -11.80 -7.61
C SER A 174 -9.34 -11.97 -6.51
N GLN A 175 -10.55 -11.44 -6.71
CA GLN A 175 -11.62 -11.52 -5.69
C GLN A 175 -12.13 -12.97 -5.51
N LYS A 176 -12.57 -13.30 -4.28
CA LYS A 176 -13.10 -14.61 -3.89
C LYS A 176 -14.58 -14.55 -3.62
#